data_e789bfbe5c9ffcd2fd90d93e6fa46524
#
_entry.id   e789bfbe5c9ffcd2fd90d93e6fa46524
#
_cell.length_a   1.000
_cell.length_b   1.000
_cell.length_c   1.000
_cell.angle_alpha   90.00
_cell.angle_beta   90.00
_cell.angle_gamma   90.00
#
_symmetry.space_group_name_H-M   'P 1'
#
loop_
_entity.id
_entity.type
_entity.pdbx_description
1 polymer ?
#
loop_
_entity_poly.entity_id
_entity_poly.type
_entity_poly.pdbx_seq_one_letter_code
_entity_poly.pdbx_strand_id
1 'polypeptide(L)'
;MILPQTKPLRFVAGMQLLTVAVGLMAAAMALRVLAAIGWRGLLTAFLCYGLVAAFVVFDLDRHAPHQRFGAANSVTLARAALTALLWGVVGETMLGARDLNQALRWFLAVAATGALLLDGVDGWIARRRGMTSRFGADFDLEVDCLFMLALALLVYGTGEVGAWVLSNGLMRYLFVAAGWLYPMLAAPLEPLRRRKVICAVQGAVLIAALAPILPAEAAQPLCFAGLALLTYSFGADVFWLARAKGR
;
A
#
# COMPACT_ATOMS: atom_id res chain seq x y z
N MET A 1 -27.50 -1.14 26.02
CA MET A 1 -28.39 -0.73 24.93
C MET A 1 -27.79 0.53 24.33
N ILE A 2 -26.89 0.39 23.33
CA ILE A 2 -26.23 1.48 22.61
C ILE A 2 -26.48 1.24 21.15
N LEU A 3 -27.38 1.98 20.55
CA LEU A 3 -27.65 2.10 19.13
C LEU A 3 -28.15 3.53 18.87
N PRO A 4 -28.01 4.09 17.73
CA PRO A 4 -27.26 3.87 16.51
C PRO A 4 -26.64 5.18 15.99
N GLN A 5 -25.39 5.43 16.30
CA GLN A 5 -24.69 6.62 15.79
C GLN A 5 -23.74 6.31 14.60
N THR A 6 -23.90 5.15 13.96
CA THR A 6 -23.08 4.74 12.82
C THR A 6 -23.48 5.45 11.52
N LYS A 7 -24.72 5.92 11.40
CA LYS A 7 -25.21 6.63 10.19
C LYS A 7 -24.38 7.85 9.82
N PRO A 8 -24.07 8.80 10.77
CA PRO A 8 -23.26 9.97 10.43
C PRO A 8 -21.83 9.58 10.03
N LEU A 9 -21.20 8.56 10.66
CA LEU A 9 -19.87 8.11 10.33
C LEU A 9 -19.81 7.52 8.91
N ARG A 10 -20.74 6.63 8.56
CA ARG A 10 -20.82 6.04 7.22
C ARG A 10 -21.09 7.09 6.14
N PHE A 11 -21.92 8.09 6.43
CA PHE A 11 -22.16 9.19 5.52
C PHE A 11 -20.91 10.03 5.29
N VAL A 12 -20.19 10.42 6.35
CA VAL A 12 -18.95 11.19 6.25
C VAL A 12 -17.86 10.38 5.52
N ALA A 13 -17.68 9.10 5.83
CA ALA A 13 -16.75 8.22 5.12
C ALA A 13 -17.11 8.11 3.64
N GLY A 14 -18.39 7.93 3.29
CA GLY A 14 -18.87 7.90 1.91
C GLY A 14 -18.61 9.20 1.15
N MET A 15 -18.84 10.34 1.79
CA MET A 15 -18.51 11.65 1.20
C MET A 15 -17.02 11.82 0.94
N GLN A 16 -16.15 11.37 1.85
CA GLN A 16 -14.70 11.42 1.65
C GLN A 16 -14.24 10.47 0.55
N LEU A 17 -14.78 9.26 0.50
CA LEU A 17 -14.53 8.32 -0.59
C LEU A 17 -14.92 8.95 -1.94
N LEU A 18 -16.08 9.55 -2.03
CA LEU A 18 -16.53 10.21 -3.26
C LEU A 18 -15.63 11.39 -3.65
N THR A 19 -15.27 12.25 -2.69
CA THR A 19 -14.39 13.40 -2.94
C THR A 19 -13.03 12.95 -3.48
N VAL A 20 -12.44 11.90 -2.87
CA VAL A 20 -11.16 11.36 -3.31
C VAL A 20 -11.30 10.63 -4.65
N ALA A 21 -12.43 9.95 -4.91
CA ALA A 21 -12.70 9.34 -6.22
C ALA A 21 -12.76 10.39 -7.33
N VAL A 22 -13.39 11.54 -7.08
CA VAL A 22 -13.43 12.66 -8.04
C VAL A 22 -12.02 13.21 -8.28
N GLY A 23 -11.23 13.40 -7.22
CA GLY A 23 -9.83 13.81 -7.35
C GLY A 23 -8.98 12.79 -8.12
N LEU A 24 -9.16 11.50 -7.85
CA LEU A 24 -8.52 10.41 -8.58
C LEU A 24 -8.91 10.42 -10.06
N MET A 25 -10.21 10.61 -10.36
CA MET A 25 -10.69 10.73 -11.74
C MET A 25 -10.02 11.90 -12.46
N ALA A 26 -9.98 13.09 -11.84
CA ALA A 26 -9.34 14.27 -12.41
C ALA A 26 -7.84 14.03 -12.68
N ALA A 27 -7.12 13.45 -11.72
CA ALA A 27 -5.70 13.12 -11.86
C ALA A 27 -5.46 12.04 -12.94
N ALA A 28 -6.28 11.00 -12.98
CA ALA A 28 -6.19 9.95 -13.98
C ALA A 28 -6.50 10.48 -15.39
N MET A 29 -7.46 11.39 -15.53
CA MET A 29 -7.75 12.07 -16.80
C MET A 29 -6.61 12.99 -17.23
N ALA A 30 -5.98 13.71 -16.29
CA ALA A 30 -4.79 14.51 -16.59
C ALA A 30 -3.62 13.62 -17.11
N LEU A 31 -3.36 12.49 -16.43
CA LEU A 31 -2.37 11.51 -16.89
C LEU A 31 -2.72 10.92 -18.25
N ARG A 32 -4.00 10.73 -18.55
CA ARG A 32 -4.45 10.28 -19.88
C ARG A 32 -4.19 11.34 -20.95
N VAL A 33 -4.48 12.60 -20.69
CA VAL A 33 -4.18 13.71 -21.61
C VAL A 33 -2.69 13.82 -21.88
N LEU A 34 -1.86 13.64 -20.85
CA LEU A 34 -0.40 13.56 -20.97
C LEU A 34 0.09 12.25 -21.60
N ALA A 35 -0.83 11.42 -22.08
CA ALA A 35 -0.59 10.11 -22.64
C ALA A 35 0.20 9.17 -21.70
N ALA A 36 0.12 9.36 -20.38
CA ALA A 36 0.78 8.52 -19.40
C ALA A 36 0.00 7.22 -19.11
N ILE A 37 -1.34 7.23 -19.21
CA ILE A 37 -2.19 6.06 -19.06
C ILE A 37 -3.27 6.00 -20.15
N GLY A 38 -3.66 4.78 -20.55
CA GLY A 38 -4.78 4.51 -21.45
C GLY A 38 -6.02 4.02 -20.67
N TRP A 39 -6.95 3.36 -21.37
CA TRP A 39 -8.16 2.83 -20.74
C TRP A 39 -7.89 1.67 -19.77
N ARG A 40 -6.84 0.86 -20.03
CA ARG A 40 -6.41 -0.24 -19.14
C ARG A 40 -5.92 0.32 -17.81
N GLY A 41 -5.14 1.40 -17.87
CA GLY A 41 -4.67 2.10 -16.68
C GLY A 41 -5.80 2.74 -15.89
N LEU A 42 -6.80 3.34 -16.56
CA LEU A 42 -8.00 3.81 -15.88
C LEU A 42 -8.70 2.66 -15.15
N LEU A 43 -8.92 1.54 -15.83
CA LEU A 43 -9.58 0.37 -15.25
C LEU A 43 -8.84 -0.14 -14.01
N THR A 44 -7.52 -0.34 -14.10
CA THR A 44 -6.72 -0.86 -12.97
C THR A 44 -6.65 0.13 -11.81
N ALA A 45 -6.56 1.44 -12.08
CA ALA A 45 -6.63 2.47 -11.03
C ALA A 45 -7.96 2.44 -10.28
N PHE A 46 -9.09 2.39 -11.02
CA PHE A 46 -10.40 2.35 -10.40
C PHE A 46 -10.73 1.02 -9.74
N LEU A 47 -10.22 -0.10 -10.24
CA LEU A 47 -10.32 -1.39 -9.55
C LEU A 47 -9.57 -1.37 -8.22
N CYS A 48 -8.33 -0.87 -8.20
CA CYS A 48 -7.56 -0.73 -6.97
C CYS A 48 -8.28 0.17 -5.96
N TYR A 49 -8.75 1.35 -6.39
CA TYR A 49 -9.50 2.26 -5.52
C TYR A 49 -10.83 1.65 -5.06
N GLY A 50 -11.51 0.91 -5.91
CA GLY A 50 -12.74 0.19 -5.59
C GLY A 50 -12.54 -0.86 -4.50
N LEU A 51 -11.42 -1.60 -4.51
CA LEU A 51 -11.06 -2.53 -3.44
C LEU A 51 -10.87 -1.79 -2.11
N VAL A 52 -10.16 -0.66 -2.12
CA VAL A 52 -9.99 0.19 -0.93
C VAL A 52 -11.32 0.73 -0.43
N ALA A 53 -12.18 1.22 -1.32
CA ALA A 53 -13.51 1.72 -0.96
C ALA A 53 -14.39 0.61 -0.36
N ALA A 54 -14.34 -0.59 -0.94
CA ALA A 54 -15.04 -1.76 -0.42
C ALA A 54 -14.55 -2.09 1.00
N PHE A 55 -13.22 -2.15 1.21
CA PHE A 55 -12.65 -2.35 2.55
C PHE A 55 -13.19 -1.32 3.55
N VAL A 56 -13.16 -0.03 3.21
CA VAL A 56 -13.68 1.03 4.10
C VAL A 56 -15.15 0.80 4.42
N VAL A 57 -15.98 0.48 3.43
CA VAL A 57 -17.43 0.30 3.63
C VAL A 57 -17.74 -0.91 4.51
N PHE A 58 -17.01 -2.03 4.34
CA PHE A 58 -17.29 -3.28 5.07
C PHE A 58 -16.67 -3.33 6.47
N ASP A 59 -15.51 -2.72 6.66
CA ASP A 59 -14.78 -2.80 7.94
C ASP A 59 -14.93 -1.55 8.84
N LEU A 60 -15.66 -0.51 8.39
CA LEU A 60 -15.83 0.74 9.13
C LEU A 60 -16.40 0.55 10.55
N ASP A 61 -17.19 -0.49 10.78
CA ASP A 61 -17.77 -0.78 12.10
C ASP A 61 -16.70 -1.08 13.16
N ARG A 62 -15.50 -1.53 12.75
CA ARG A 62 -14.34 -1.73 13.63
C ARG A 62 -13.66 -0.43 14.06
N HIS A 63 -14.17 0.73 13.59
CA HIS A 63 -13.68 2.04 14.00
C HIS A 63 -14.22 2.47 15.37
N ALA A 64 -15.18 1.77 15.93
CA ALA A 64 -15.69 2.04 17.27
C ALA A 64 -14.55 2.11 18.31
N PRO A 65 -14.61 3.02 19.30
CA PRO A 65 -15.76 3.85 19.65
C PRO A 65 -15.83 5.22 18.92
N HIS A 66 -14.95 5.47 17.93
CA HIS A 66 -14.87 6.76 17.26
C HIS A 66 -16.05 6.98 16.31
N GLN A 67 -16.63 8.19 16.39
CA GLN A 67 -17.79 8.58 15.57
C GLN A 67 -17.40 9.45 14.36
N ARG A 68 -16.10 9.77 14.22
CA ARG A 68 -15.55 10.56 13.11
C ARG A 68 -14.55 9.73 12.34
N PHE A 69 -14.55 9.80 11.02
CA PHE A 69 -13.58 9.09 10.17
C PHE A 69 -12.12 9.47 10.52
N GLY A 70 -11.91 10.73 10.90
CA GLY A 70 -10.64 11.23 11.43
C GLY A 70 -9.62 11.60 10.36
N ALA A 71 -8.75 12.57 10.70
CA ALA A 71 -7.75 13.09 9.77
C ALA A 71 -6.70 12.04 9.37
N ALA A 72 -6.37 11.10 10.26
CA ALA A 72 -5.44 10.01 9.93
C ALA A 72 -5.98 9.15 8.78
N ASN A 73 -7.23 8.66 8.89
CA ASN A 73 -7.85 7.87 7.84
C ASN A 73 -8.04 8.67 6.53
N SER A 74 -8.22 10.00 6.62
CA SER A 74 -8.27 10.86 5.43
C SER A 74 -6.91 10.93 4.72
N VAL A 75 -5.80 10.96 5.45
CA VAL A 75 -4.45 10.90 4.89
C VAL A 75 -4.20 9.52 4.25
N THR A 76 -4.55 8.44 4.94
CA THR A 76 -4.47 7.08 4.37
C THR A 76 -5.31 6.95 3.09
N LEU A 77 -6.50 7.59 3.04
CA LEU A 77 -7.33 7.60 1.84
C LEU A 77 -6.70 8.39 0.68
N ALA A 78 -6.02 9.51 0.96
CA ALA A 78 -5.24 10.23 -0.04
C ALA A 78 -4.07 9.38 -0.57
N ARG A 79 -3.38 8.64 0.31
CA ARG A 79 -2.34 7.66 -0.07
C ARG A 79 -2.92 6.56 -0.96
N ALA A 80 -4.11 6.08 -0.64
CA ALA A 80 -4.81 5.08 -1.46
C ALA A 80 -5.07 5.58 -2.88
N ALA A 81 -5.43 6.86 -3.05
CA ALA A 81 -5.58 7.46 -4.37
C ALA A 81 -4.26 7.53 -5.14
N LEU A 82 -3.16 7.94 -4.49
CA LEU A 82 -1.82 7.90 -5.09
C LEU A 82 -1.42 6.48 -5.48
N THR A 83 -1.67 5.51 -4.60
CA THR A 83 -1.44 4.08 -4.88
C THR A 83 -2.28 3.60 -6.07
N ALA A 84 -3.54 4.02 -6.17
CA ALA A 84 -4.40 3.69 -7.31
C ALA A 84 -3.87 4.28 -8.62
N LEU A 85 -3.28 5.49 -8.62
CA LEU A 85 -2.60 6.05 -9.80
C LEU A 85 -1.37 5.22 -10.20
N LEU A 86 -0.57 4.74 -9.25
CA LEU A 86 0.53 3.81 -9.53
C LEU A 86 0.01 2.52 -10.19
N TRP A 87 -1.10 1.96 -9.68
CA TRP A 87 -1.78 0.80 -10.31
C TRP A 87 -2.29 1.10 -11.71
N GLY A 88 -2.66 2.36 -12.00
CA GLY A 88 -2.98 2.79 -13.35
C GLY A 88 -1.81 2.60 -14.32
N VAL A 89 -0.60 2.97 -13.90
CA VAL A 89 0.60 2.76 -14.72
C VAL A 89 1.00 1.28 -14.76
N VAL A 90 0.85 0.53 -13.65
CA VAL A 90 1.03 -0.94 -13.63
C VAL A 90 0.17 -1.60 -14.71
N GLY A 91 -1.11 -1.24 -14.81
CA GLY A 91 -2.02 -1.81 -15.81
C GLY A 91 -1.55 -1.57 -17.25
N GLU A 92 -1.02 -0.39 -17.56
CA GLU A 92 -0.48 -0.10 -18.88
C GLU A 92 0.82 -0.88 -19.17
N THR A 93 1.72 -0.94 -18.18
CA THR A 93 3.03 -1.59 -18.34
C THR A 93 2.90 -3.10 -18.42
N MET A 94 2.15 -3.72 -17.50
CA MET A 94 2.03 -5.19 -17.43
C MET A 94 1.18 -5.78 -18.56
N LEU A 95 0.24 -5.02 -19.10
CA LEU A 95 -0.56 -5.44 -20.25
C LEU A 95 0.09 -5.08 -21.61
N GLY A 96 1.38 -4.70 -21.59
CA GLY A 96 2.21 -4.50 -22.78
C GLY A 96 1.84 -3.28 -23.61
N ALA A 97 1.14 -2.30 -23.00
CA ALA A 97 0.71 -1.11 -23.73
C ALA A 97 1.75 0.02 -23.70
N ARG A 98 2.73 -0.04 -22.79
CA ARG A 98 3.68 1.05 -22.62
C ARG A 98 4.98 0.65 -21.90
N ASP A 99 6.08 1.22 -22.37
CA ASP A 99 7.37 1.18 -21.70
C ASP A 99 7.49 2.33 -20.68
N LEU A 100 8.19 2.08 -19.59
CA LEU A 100 8.51 3.07 -18.57
C LEU A 100 9.68 3.95 -19.02
N ASN A 101 9.38 5.06 -19.72
CA ASN A 101 10.41 6.03 -20.07
C ASN A 101 10.93 6.78 -18.83
N GLN A 102 12.09 7.42 -18.97
CA GLN A 102 12.78 8.09 -17.88
C GLN A 102 11.92 9.18 -17.18
N ALA A 103 11.17 9.98 -17.93
CA ALA A 103 10.32 11.03 -17.37
C ALA A 103 9.19 10.44 -16.50
N LEU A 104 8.56 9.36 -16.99
CA LEU A 104 7.52 8.65 -16.22
C LEU A 104 8.08 8.00 -14.97
N ARG A 105 9.25 7.38 -15.04
CA ARG A 105 9.94 6.79 -13.86
C ARG A 105 10.22 7.85 -12.79
N TRP A 106 10.67 9.04 -13.16
CA TRP A 106 10.85 10.16 -12.22
C TRP A 106 9.53 10.60 -11.60
N PHE A 107 8.48 10.76 -12.40
CA PHE A 107 7.16 11.12 -11.89
C PHE A 107 6.65 10.08 -10.88
N LEU A 108 6.76 8.80 -11.21
CA LEU A 108 6.34 7.70 -10.33
C LEU A 108 7.16 7.65 -9.03
N ALA A 109 8.48 7.85 -9.12
CA ALA A 109 9.36 7.86 -7.95
C ALA A 109 9.01 9.02 -7.00
N VAL A 110 8.73 10.22 -7.54
CA VAL A 110 8.30 11.37 -6.72
C VAL A 110 6.93 11.13 -6.09
N ALA A 111 5.96 10.63 -6.87
CA ALA A 111 4.63 10.31 -6.35
C ALA A 111 4.67 9.22 -5.26
N ALA A 112 5.48 8.19 -5.48
CA ALA A 112 5.69 7.11 -4.51
C ALA A 112 6.40 7.59 -3.24
N THR A 113 7.40 8.48 -3.37
CA THR A 113 8.05 9.12 -2.22
C THR A 113 7.04 9.93 -1.41
N GLY A 114 6.19 10.70 -2.07
CA GLY A 114 5.09 11.43 -1.42
C GLY A 114 4.15 10.50 -0.65
N ALA A 115 3.75 9.37 -1.24
CA ALA A 115 2.91 8.38 -0.58
C ALA A 115 3.61 7.74 0.64
N LEU A 116 4.90 7.42 0.52
CA LEU A 116 5.69 6.86 1.64
C LEU A 116 5.87 7.85 2.80
N LEU A 117 6.07 9.14 2.50
CA LEU A 117 6.17 10.18 3.53
C LEU A 117 4.83 10.39 4.25
N LEU A 118 3.72 10.35 3.54
CA LEU A 118 2.38 10.48 4.12
C LEU A 118 2.05 9.32 5.08
N ASP A 119 2.62 8.12 4.89
CA ASP A 119 2.50 6.98 5.81
C ASP A 119 2.98 7.31 7.23
N GLY A 120 4.11 8.01 7.34
CA GLY A 120 4.60 8.47 8.65
C GLY A 120 3.67 9.51 9.29
N VAL A 121 3.00 10.32 8.47
CA VAL A 121 2.15 11.44 8.92
C VAL A 121 0.83 10.94 9.51
N ASP A 122 0.13 9.98 8.86
CA ASP A 122 -1.16 9.49 9.34
C ASP A 122 -1.03 8.76 10.69
N GLY A 123 -0.02 7.91 10.84
CA GLY A 123 0.26 7.26 12.11
C GLY A 123 0.63 8.26 13.23
N TRP A 124 1.35 9.33 12.92
CA TRP A 124 1.65 10.40 13.89
C TRP A 124 0.38 11.16 14.29
N ILE A 125 -0.48 11.53 13.32
CA ILE A 125 -1.75 12.21 13.59
C ILE A 125 -2.67 11.35 14.45
N ALA A 126 -2.82 10.04 14.13
CA ALA A 126 -3.66 9.12 14.87
C ALA A 126 -3.26 9.06 16.36
N ARG A 127 -1.97 8.91 16.64
CA ARG A 127 -1.43 8.87 18.01
C ARG A 127 -1.61 10.20 18.73
N ARG A 128 -1.32 11.33 18.06
CA ARG A 128 -1.40 12.67 18.68
C ARG A 128 -2.84 13.09 19.00
N ARG A 129 -3.82 12.61 18.23
CA ARG A 129 -5.24 12.92 18.44
C ARG A 129 -6.00 11.87 19.25
N GLY A 130 -5.33 10.80 19.71
CA GLY A 130 -5.97 9.71 20.45
C GLY A 130 -7.04 8.97 19.64
N MET A 131 -6.97 8.99 18.30
CA MET A 131 -7.94 8.39 17.39
C MET A 131 -7.41 7.08 16.76
N THR A 132 -6.60 6.36 17.48
CA THR A 132 -6.15 5.03 17.04
C THR A 132 -7.32 4.05 17.11
N SER A 133 -7.53 3.26 16.06
CA SER A 133 -8.57 2.23 15.99
C SER A 133 -8.04 1.01 15.26
N ARG A 134 -8.71 -0.13 15.47
CA ARG A 134 -8.39 -1.37 14.77
C ARG A 134 -8.62 -1.20 13.25
N PHE A 135 -9.75 -0.59 12.88
CA PHE A 135 -10.04 -0.23 11.50
C PHE A 135 -8.93 0.60 10.87
N GLY A 136 -8.47 1.69 11.53
CA GLY A 136 -7.43 2.56 10.98
C GLY A 136 -6.10 1.83 10.77
N ALA A 137 -5.72 0.94 11.69
CA ALA A 137 -4.51 0.14 11.56
C ALA A 137 -4.60 -0.90 10.43
N ASP A 138 -5.75 -1.57 10.29
CA ASP A 138 -5.98 -2.54 9.22
C ASP A 138 -6.06 -1.83 7.85
N PHE A 139 -6.71 -0.65 7.80
CA PHE A 139 -6.84 0.16 6.60
C PHE A 139 -5.49 0.65 6.08
N ASP A 140 -4.66 1.21 6.97
CA ASP A 140 -3.29 1.62 6.67
C ASP A 140 -2.46 0.46 6.10
N LEU A 141 -2.53 -0.68 6.75
CA LEU A 141 -1.82 -1.89 6.37
C LEU A 141 -2.23 -2.42 4.98
N GLU A 142 -3.53 -2.37 4.63
CA GLU A 142 -3.99 -2.80 3.29
C GLU A 142 -3.50 -1.84 2.19
N VAL A 143 -3.52 -0.52 2.45
CA VAL A 143 -2.98 0.48 1.52
C VAL A 143 -1.49 0.29 1.32
N ASP A 144 -0.73 0.01 2.39
CA ASP A 144 0.71 -0.30 2.32
C ASP A 144 1.00 -1.53 1.45
N CYS A 145 0.21 -2.58 1.60
CA CYS A 145 0.39 -3.80 0.81
C CYS A 145 0.15 -3.55 -0.69
N LEU A 146 -0.92 -2.83 -1.03
CA LEU A 146 -1.21 -2.44 -2.41
C LEU A 146 -0.12 -1.54 -2.97
N PHE A 147 0.42 -0.62 -2.16
CA PHE A 147 1.51 0.27 -2.53
C PHE A 147 2.81 -0.51 -2.82
N MET A 148 3.22 -1.40 -1.92
CA MET A 148 4.42 -2.22 -2.10
C MET A 148 4.32 -3.14 -3.33
N LEU A 149 3.14 -3.72 -3.56
CA LEU A 149 2.92 -4.56 -4.73
C LEU A 149 2.97 -3.75 -6.03
N ALA A 150 2.39 -2.53 -6.05
CA ALA A 150 2.48 -1.64 -7.20
C ALA A 150 3.94 -1.27 -7.51
N LEU A 151 4.73 -0.91 -6.48
CA LEU A 151 6.15 -0.60 -6.65
C LEU A 151 6.95 -1.80 -7.19
N ALA A 152 6.73 -3.00 -6.65
CA ALA A 152 7.41 -4.20 -7.10
C ALA A 152 7.10 -4.52 -8.57
N LEU A 153 5.83 -4.35 -8.99
CA LEU A 153 5.40 -4.52 -10.38
C LEU A 153 6.01 -3.45 -11.30
N LEU A 154 6.07 -2.19 -10.87
CA LEU A 154 6.70 -1.12 -11.63
C LEU A 154 8.21 -1.34 -11.78
N VAL A 155 8.91 -1.75 -10.72
CA VAL A 155 10.33 -2.09 -10.77
C VAL A 155 10.57 -3.28 -11.71
N TYR A 156 9.74 -4.32 -11.65
CA TYR A 156 9.79 -5.41 -12.63
C TYR A 156 9.56 -4.90 -14.06
N GLY A 157 8.62 -3.98 -14.25
CA GLY A 157 8.30 -3.38 -15.55
C GLY A 157 9.41 -2.51 -16.14
N THR A 158 10.45 -2.12 -15.37
CA THR A 158 11.63 -1.45 -15.93
C THR A 158 12.50 -2.39 -16.75
N GLY A 159 12.37 -3.70 -16.56
CA GLY A 159 13.25 -4.71 -17.15
C GLY A 159 14.65 -4.78 -16.54
N GLU A 160 14.97 -3.92 -15.58
CA GLU A 160 16.31 -3.87 -14.93
C GLU A 160 16.45 -4.90 -13.79
N VAL A 161 15.33 -5.33 -13.20
CA VAL A 161 15.29 -6.29 -12.09
C VAL A 161 14.40 -7.48 -12.46
N GLY A 162 14.86 -8.70 -12.15
CA GLY A 162 14.14 -9.93 -12.47
C GLY A 162 12.84 -10.10 -11.70
N ALA A 163 11.97 -11.04 -12.13
CA ALA A 163 10.64 -11.30 -11.54
C ALA A 163 10.65 -11.64 -10.04
N TRP A 164 11.77 -12.03 -9.49
CA TRP A 164 11.93 -12.29 -8.05
C TRP A 164 11.63 -11.04 -7.19
N VAL A 165 11.74 -9.81 -7.76
CA VAL A 165 11.37 -8.57 -7.06
C VAL A 165 9.90 -8.54 -6.64
N LEU A 166 9.02 -9.26 -7.34
CA LEU A 166 7.60 -9.36 -7.01
C LEU A 166 7.37 -9.98 -5.63
N SER A 167 8.32 -10.80 -5.15
CA SER A 167 8.27 -11.37 -3.79
C SER A 167 8.20 -10.29 -2.72
N ASN A 168 8.76 -9.09 -2.96
CA ASN A 168 8.68 -7.96 -2.03
C ASN A 168 7.23 -7.50 -1.80
N GLY A 169 6.43 -7.43 -2.85
CA GLY A 169 5.01 -7.05 -2.75
C GLY A 169 4.10 -8.22 -2.33
N LEU A 170 4.47 -9.45 -2.69
CA LEU A 170 3.63 -10.64 -2.46
C LEU A 170 3.81 -11.25 -1.07
N MET A 171 4.94 -11.00 -0.40
CA MET A 171 5.31 -11.68 0.87
C MET A 171 4.20 -11.61 1.92
N ARG A 172 3.54 -10.46 2.08
CA ARG A 172 2.44 -10.33 3.03
C ARG A 172 1.24 -11.19 2.65
N TYR A 173 0.84 -11.16 1.37
CA TYR A 173 -0.30 -11.96 0.90
C TYR A 173 -0.01 -13.45 1.06
N LEU A 174 1.22 -13.88 0.80
CA LEU A 174 1.67 -15.26 1.04
C LEU A 174 1.63 -15.61 2.53
N PHE A 175 2.03 -14.67 3.42
CA PHE A 175 1.97 -14.89 4.87
C PHE A 175 0.51 -15.01 5.36
N VAL A 176 -0.40 -14.18 4.86
CA VAL A 176 -1.85 -14.28 5.18
C VAL A 176 -2.43 -15.59 4.66
N ALA A 177 -2.11 -15.96 3.42
CA ALA A 177 -2.55 -17.24 2.84
C ALA A 177 -1.99 -18.45 3.62
N ALA A 178 -0.74 -18.38 4.06
CA ALA A 178 -0.15 -19.39 4.94
C ALA A 178 -0.89 -19.50 6.29
N GLY A 179 -1.41 -18.38 6.81
CA GLY A 179 -2.24 -18.36 8.01
C GLY A 179 -3.56 -19.14 7.89
N TRP A 180 -4.10 -19.28 6.68
CA TRP A 180 -5.27 -20.15 6.43
C TRP A 180 -4.93 -21.64 6.52
N LEU A 181 -3.72 -22.01 6.11
CA LEU A 181 -3.22 -23.39 6.18
C LEU A 181 -2.66 -23.71 7.58
N TYR A 182 -2.02 -22.75 8.20
CA TYR A 182 -1.36 -22.87 9.49
C TYR A 182 -1.93 -21.85 10.49
N PRO A 183 -2.99 -22.19 11.27
CA PRO A 183 -3.67 -21.25 12.18
C PRO A 183 -2.74 -20.54 13.18
N MET A 184 -1.57 -21.09 13.45
CA MET A 184 -0.56 -20.45 14.32
C MET A 184 -0.05 -19.13 13.73
N LEU A 185 -0.01 -18.99 12.40
CA LEU A 185 0.45 -17.78 11.72
C LEU A 185 -0.63 -16.68 11.72
N ALA A 186 -1.89 -17.03 11.98
CA ALA A 186 -2.99 -16.09 12.12
C ALA A 186 -3.08 -15.43 13.51
N ALA A 187 -2.23 -15.86 14.47
CA ALA A 187 -2.21 -15.28 15.80
C ALA A 187 -1.74 -13.80 15.76
N PRO A 188 -2.28 -12.94 16.63
CA PRO A 188 -1.92 -11.54 16.67
C PRO A 188 -0.43 -11.38 17.00
N LEU A 189 0.27 -10.67 16.12
CA LEU A 189 1.68 -10.35 16.29
C LEU A 189 1.82 -9.06 17.11
N GLU A 190 2.76 -9.05 18.06
CA GLU A 190 3.09 -7.83 18.80
C GLU A 190 3.59 -6.71 17.86
N PRO A 191 3.19 -5.44 18.11
CA PRO A 191 3.63 -4.31 17.29
C PRO A 191 5.13 -4.03 17.53
N LEU A 192 6.00 -4.53 16.64
CA LEU A 192 7.44 -4.32 16.72
C LEU A 192 7.88 -3.17 15.81
N ARG A 193 8.70 -2.25 16.34
CA ARG A 193 9.32 -1.15 15.57
C ARG A 193 10.12 -1.67 14.38
N ARG A 194 10.77 -2.85 14.53
CA ARG A 194 11.53 -3.52 13.46
C ARG A 194 10.72 -3.65 12.18
N ARG A 195 9.48 -4.15 12.24
CA ARG A 195 8.63 -4.36 11.04
C ARG A 195 8.37 -3.05 10.31
N LYS A 196 8.01 -1.98 11.04
CA LYS A 196 7.76 -0.66 10.44
C LYS A 196 9.00 -0.11 9.75
N VAL A 197 10.16 -0.21 10.40
CA VAL A 197 11.42 0.26 9.81
C VAL A 197 11.76 -0.54 8.56
N ILE A 198 11.65 -1.87 8.59
CA ILE A 198 11.96 -2.72 7.44
C ILE A 198 10.98 -2.45 6.27
N CYS A 199 9.68 -2.26 6.54
CA CYS A 199 8.73 -1.88 5.49
C CYS A 199 9.07 -0.51 4.87
N ALA A 200 9.41 0.48 5.68
CA ALA A 200 9.80 1.81 5.18
C ALA A 200 11.10 1.74 4.35
N VAL A 201 12.11 1.00 4.82
CA VAL A 201 13.36 0.76 4.07
C VAL A 201 13.05 0.05 2.76
N GLN A 202 12.17 -0.95 2.77
CA GLN A 202 11.77 -1.68 1.58
C GLN A 202 11.09 -0.77 0.55
N GLY A 203 10.17 0.09 0.99
CA GLY A 203 9.55 1.11 0.13
C GLY A 203 10.59 2.04 -0.50
N ALA A 204 11.54 2.55 0.31
CA ALA A 204 12.62 3.41 -0.17
C ALA A 204 13.54 2.70 -1.19
N VAL A 205 13.86 1.41 -0.97
CA VAL A 205 14.64 0.58 -1.89
C VAL A 205 13.92 0.44 -3.24
N LEU A 206 12.63 0.10 -3.23
CA LEU A 206 11.86 -0.06 -4.47
C LEU A 206 11.70 1.28 -5.20
N ILE A 207 11.51 2.39 -4.49
CA ILE A 207 11.47 3.73 -5.09
C ILE A 207 12.81 4.09 -5.73
N ALA A 208 13.92 3.81 -5.05
CA ALA A 208 15.26 4.06 -5.59
C ALA A 208 15.55 3.22 -6.85
N ALA A 209 15.10 1.96 -6.88
CA ALA A 209 15.22 1.08 -8.04
C ALA A 209 14.28 1.50 -9.20
N LEU A 210 13.12 2.09 -8.89
CA LEU A 210 12.21 2.63 -9.90
C LEU A 210 12.75 3.92 -10.53
N ALA A 211 13.39 4.78 -9.72
CA ALA A 211 13.96 6.04 -10.18
C ALA A 211 15.13 5.77 -11.14
N PRO A 212 15.27 6.52 -12.25
CA PRO A 212 16.33 6.31 -13.23
C PRO A 212 17.67 6.94 -12.79
N ILE A 213 18.02 6.76 -11.53
CA ILE A 213 19.28 7.23 -10.92
C ILE A 213 20.27 6.11 -10.69
N LEU A 214 19.80 4.88 -10.63
CA LEU A 214 20.64 3.69 -10.42
C LEU A 214 20.80 2.93 -11.74
N PRO A 215 22.02 2.51 -12.08
CA PRO A 215 22.22 1.55 -13.16
C PRO A 215 21.68 0.17 -12.73
N ALA A 216 21.31 -0.68 -13.70
CA ALA A 216 20.75 -2.00 -13.46
C ALA A 216 21.64 -2.87 -12.53
N GLU A 217 22.97 -2.74 -12.68
CA GLU A 217 23.94 -3.45 -11.86
C GLU A 217 23.86 -3.08 -10.37
N ALA A 218 23.40 -1.87 -10.04
CA ALA A 218 23.20 -1.41 -8.66
C ALA A 218 21.77 -1.66 -8.17
N ALA A 219 20.77 -1.57 -9.04
CA ALA A 219 19.37 -1.78 -8.69
C ALA A 219 19.09 -3.23 -8.23
N GLN A 220 19.67 -4.23 -8.90
CA GLN A 220 19.49 -5.64 -8.55
C GLN A 220 19.99 -5.98 -7.14
N PRO A 221 21.27 -5.74 -6.75
CA PRO A 221 21.74 -6.07 -5.42
C PRO A 221 21.03 -5.26 -4.33
N LEU A 222 20.63 -4.01 -4.61
CA LEU A 222 19.87 -3.19 -3.67
C LEU A 222 18.49 -3.81 -3.38
N CYS A 223 17.74 -4.19 -4.41
CA CYS A 223 16.45 -4.89 -4.26
C CYS A 223 16.62 -6.23 -3.56
N PHE A 224 17.71 -6.97 -3.85
CA PHE A 224 17.99 -8.24 -3.18
C PHE A 224 18.28 -8.07 -1.68
N ALA A 225 19.07 -7.05 -1.31
CA ALA A 225 19.32 -6.72 0.09
C ALA A 225 18.00 -6.35 0.82
N GLY A 226 17.13 -5.57 0.19
CA GLY A 226 15.80 -5.26 0.70
C GLY A 226 14.95 -6.51 0.91
N LEU A 227 14.91 -7.42 -0.07
CA LEU A 227 14.19 -8.70 0.04
C LEU A 227 14.75 -9.58 1.15
N ALA A 228 16.08 -9.63 1.32
CA ALA A 228 16.72 -10.37 2.39
C ALA A 228 16.31 -9.84 3.78
N LEU A 229 16.30 -8.51 3.96
CA LEU A 229 15.82 -7.88 5.19
C LEU A 229 14.35 -8.17 5.47
N LEU A 230 13.50 -8.13 4.45
CA LEU A 230 12.08 -8.45 4.57
C LEU A 230 11.88 -9.90 4.95
N THR A 231 12.57 -10.84 4.27
CA THR A 231 12.54 -12.29 4.55
C THR A 231 13.00 -12.58 5.98
N TYR A 232 14.08 -11.93 6.42
CA TYR A 232 14.53 -12.02 7.81
C TYR A 232 13.43 -11.58 8.79
N SER A 233 12.74 -10.45 8.51
CA SER A 233 11.68 -9.95 9.37
C SER A 233 10.52 -10.93 9.50
N PHE A 234 10.04 -11.47 8.38
CA PHE A 234 8.95 -12.46 8.39
C PHE A 234 9.39 -13.78 9.02
N GLY A 235 10.61 -14.26 8.74
CA GLY A 235 11.17 -15.45 9.35
C GLY A 235 11.26 -15.37 10.88
N ALA A 236 11.67 -14.22 11.40
CA ALA A 236 11.69 -13.97 12.83
C ALA A 236 10.29 -13.97 13.45
N ASP A 237 9.27 -13.47 12.72
CA ASP A 237 7.89 -13.49 13.18
C ASP A 237 7.31 -14.92 13.20
N VAL A 238 7.57 -15.70 12.15
CA VAL A 238 7.21 -17.15 12.11
C VAL A 238 7.84 -17.90 13.27
N PHE A 239 9.14 -17.69 13.51
CA PHE A 239 9.86 -18.33 14.59
C PHE A 239 9.31 -17.99 15.97
N TRP A 240 8.96 -16.72 16.19
CA TRP A 240 8.33 -16.27 17.43
C TRP A 240 6.97 -16.93 17.64
N LEU A 241 6.12 -16.96 16.62
CA LEU A 241 4.80 -17.61 16.66
C LEU A 241 4.91 -19.12 16.94
N ALA A 242 5.88 -19.80 16.33
CA ALA A 242 6.12 -21.21 16.56
C ALA A 242 6.51 -21.52 18.01
N ARG A 243 7.32 -20.63 18.64
CA ARG A 243 7.70 -20.78 20.05
C ARG A 243 6.58 -20.45 21.04
N ALA A 244 5.72 -19.48 20.69
CA ALA A 244 4.60 -19.08 21.54
C ALA A 244 3.56 -20.20 21.71
N LYS A 245 3.44 -21.10 20.73
CA LYS A 245 2.51 -22.24 20.77
C LYS A 245 3.05 -23.43 21.60
N GLY A 246 4.33 -23.46 21.87
CA GLY A 246 4.99 -24.53 22.66
C GLY A 246 5.02 -24.24 24.18
N ARG A 247 4.43 -23.14 24.62
CA ARG A 247 4.23 -22.76 26.03
C ARG A 247 2.75 -22.78 26.37
#